data_c0a1c2cfcbc45a11e6a2557593e28dfa
#
_entry.id   c0a1c2cfcbc45a11e6a2557593e28dfa
#
_cell.length_a   1.000
_cell.length_b   1.000
_cell.length_c   1.000
_cell.angle_alpha   90.00
_cell.angle_beta   90.00
_cell.angle_gamma   90.00
#
_symmetry.space_group_name_H-M   'P 1'
#
loop_
_entity.id
_entity.type
_entity.pdbx_description
1 polymer ?
#
loop_
_entity_poly.entity_id
_entity_poly.type
_entity_poly.pdbx_seq_one_letter_code
_entity_poly.pdbx_strand_id
1 'polypeptide(L)'
;MKKLSSLLAAIMICVMASPLVAFAADAEEYVPKMYASIWSLVPPVVAIALALITKEVYSSLFVGILVGGMFYSGFSFEGTITHIFQEGIVGVLSDSYNVGILIFLVILGTMVCLMNKAGGSTAFGEWASSHIKSRVGAQLATIVLGVLIFIDDYFNCLTVGSVMRPVTDAQNVSRAKLAYLIDATAAPVCIIAPISSWAAAVTGFVEGEDGFSIFIRAIPYNFYAVLTIVMMIAMVMMKVEYGPMKLHEDNAKKGDIYTTPDRPYANAEEETVDNCKGKVMDLLIPIISLIICCVIGMIYTGGF
;
A
#
# COMPACT_ATOMS: atom_id res chain seq x y z
N MET A 1 -8.17 3.28 30.16
CA MET A 1 -7.23 3.94 29.27
C MET A 1 -6.04 4.58 30.00
N LYS A 2 -6.21 5.41 31.04
CA LYS A 2 -5.07 6.05 31.76
C LYS A 2 -4.08 5.07 32.43
N LYS A 3 -4.50 3.90 32.90
CA LYS A 3 -3.61 2.88 33.49
C LYS A 3 -2.76 2.12 32.46
N LEU A 4 -3.26 1.97 31.23
CA LEU A 4 -2.53 1.30 30.16
C LEU A 4 -1.42 2.22 29.61
N SER A 5 -1.71 3.53 29.48
CA SER A 5 -0.72 4.51 29.03
C SER A 5 0.42 4.71 30.03
N SER A 6 0.13 4.63 31.35
CA SER A 6 1.17 4.70 32.37
C SER A 6 2.06 3.44 32.43
N LEU A 7 1.49 2.27 32.13
CA LEU A 7 2.24 1.02 32.04
C LEU A 7 3.17 1.01 30.81
N LEU A 8 2.67 1.46 29.67
CA LEU A 8 3.47 1.62 28.44
C LEU A 8 4.60 2.65 28.61
N ALA A 9 4.32 3.76 29.29
CA ALA A 9 5.35 4.76 29.59
C ALA A 9 6.42 4.21 30.56
N ALA A 10 6.03 3.42 31.57
CA ALA A 10 6.97 2.79 32.49
C ALA A 10 7.84 1.73 31.80
N ILE A 11 7.28 0.94 30.90
CA ILE A 11 8.04 -0.04 30.10
C ILE A 11 9.03 0.68 29.17
N MET A 12 8.60 1.78 28.53
CA MET A 12 9.49 2.58 27.67
C MET A 12 10.65 3.20 28.45
N ILE A 13 10.41 3.68 29.69
CA ILE A 13 11.46 4.25 30.55
C ILE A 13 12.42 3.17 31.04
N CYS A 14 11.94 1.97 31.35
CA CYS A 14 12.81 0.83 31.70
C CYS A 14 13.70 0.37 30.55
N VAL A 15 13.19 0.37 29.32
CA VAL A 15 13.97 0.04 28.11
C VAL A 15 15.04 1.08 27.80
N MET A 16 14.77 2.36 28.09
CA MET A 16 15.73 3.47 27.89
C MET A 16 16.79 3.58 29.00
N ALA A 17 16.55 2.94 30.15
CA ALA A 17 17.47 2.99 31.30
C ALA A 17 18.49 1.84 31.35
N SER A 18 18.42 0.88 30.44
CA SER A 18 19.44 -0.17 30.34
C SER A 18 20.72 0.41 29.72
N PRO A 19 21.88 0.32 30.40
CA PRO A 19 23.14 0.77 29.83
C PRO A 19 23.46 -0.07 28.60
N LEU A 20 23.59 0.59 27.45
CA LEU A 20 24.15 -0.01 26.24
C LEU A 20 25.62 -0.37 26.53
N VAL A 21 25.87 -1.55 27.07
CA VAL A 21 27.21 -2.14 27.09
C VAL A 21 27.48 -2.66 25.69
N ALA A 22 28.17 -1.86 24.90
CA ALA A 22 28.72 -2.31 23.63
C ALA A 22 29.80 -3.37 23.92
N PHE A 23 29.43 -4.62 23.87
CA PHE A 23 30.37 -5.71 23.67
C PHE A 23 30.73 -5.78 22.19
N ALA A 24 31.78 -5.07 21.80
CA ALA A 24 32.52 -5.39 20.60
C ALA A 24 33.38 -6.64 20.93
N ALA A 25 32.81 -7.79 20.86
CA ALA A 25 33.52 -9.05 20.70
C ALA A 25 33.49 -9.39 19.22
N ASP A 26 34.61 -9.85 18.67
CA ASP A 26 34.69 -10.48 17.33
C ASP A 26 33.65 -11.61 17.30
N ALA A 27 32.43 -11.31 16.87
CA ALA A 27 31.37 -12.29 16.75
C ALA A 27 31.62 -13.02 15.44
N GLU A 28 32.01 -14.28 15.51
CA GLU A 28 31.81 -15.22 14.41
C GLU A 28 30.37 -15.01 13.89
N GLU A 29 30.25 -14.75 12.60
CA GLU A 29 28.95 -14.49 11.96
C GLU A 29 28.02 -15.68 12.25
N TYR A 30 27.02 -15.46 13.10
CA TYR A 30 26.10 -16.51 13.52
C TYR A 30 25.25 -16.95 12.33
N VAL A 31 25.53 -18.15 11.81
CA VAL A 31 24.70 -18.74 10.73
C VAL A 31 23.57 -19.55 11.36
N PRO A 32 22.30 -19.11 11.18
CA PRO A 32 21.15 -19.81 11.73
C PRO A 32 21.04 -21.21 11.13
N LYS A 33 20.82 -22.23 11.95
CA LYS A 33 20.70 -23.64 11.51
C LYS A 33 19.56 -23.89 10.51
N MET A 34 18.54 -23.05 10.52
CA MET A 34 17.34 -23.15 9.65
C MET A 34 17.39 -22.20 8.46
N TYR A 35 18.49 -21.45 8.28
CA TYR A 35 18.70 -20.57 7.15
C TYR A 35 18.75 -21.36 5.82
N ALA A 36 18.11 -20.81 4.78
CA ALA A 36 18.04 -21.42 3.44
C ALA A 36 17.50 -22.87 3.41
N SER A 37 16.71 -23.24 4.40
CA SER A 37 16.03 -24.55 4.48
C SER A 37 14.51 -24.39 4.26
N ILE A 38 13.79 -25.52 4.10
CA ILE A 38 12.31 -25.48 3.97
C ILE A 38 11.64 -24.86 5.21
N TRP A 39 12.31 -24.86 6.37
CA TRP A 39 11.83 -24.25 7.60
C TRP A 39 11.76 -22.74 7.52
N SER A 40 12.54 -22.10 6.66
CA SER A 40 12.46 -20.64 6.44
C SER A 40 11.12 -20.18 5.84
N LEU A 41 10.33 -21.09 5.29
CA LEU A 41 8.98 -20.80 4.79
C LEU A 41 7.91 -20.81 5.90
N VAL A 42 8.20 -21.40 7.07
CA VAL A 42 7.21 -21.53 8.16
C VAL A 42 6.76 -20.18 8.72
N PRO A 43 7.65 -19.23 9.05
CA PRO A 43 7.24 -17.90 9.55
C PRO A 43 6.24 -17.18 8.65
N PRO A 44 6.48 -17.00 7.34
CA PRO A 44 5.52 -16.35 6.45
C PRO A 44 4.23 -17.16 6.29
N VAL A 45 4.28 -18.50 6.24
CA VAL A 45 3.08 -19.34 6.17
C VAL A 45 2.23 -19.18 7.43
N VAL A 46 2.84 -19.16 8.61
CA VAL A 46 2.15 -18.92 9.89
C VAL A 46 1.47 -17.54 9.89
N ALA A 47 2.20 -16.48 9.48
CA ALA A 47 1.67 -15.13 9.41
C ALA A 47 0.44 -15.05 8.49
N ILE A 48 0.55 -15.61 7.27
CA ILE A 48 -0.53 -15.60 6.28
C ILE A 48 -1.73 -16.43 6.75
N ALA A 49 -1.48 -17.64 7.27
CA ALA A 49 -2.56 -18.51 7.76
C ALA A 49 -3.34 -17.86 8.92
N LEU A 50 -2.61 -17.27 9.88
CA LEU A 50 -3.24 -16.55 10.99
C LEU A 50 -4.01 -15.33 10.50
N ALA A 51 -3.47 -14.54 9.57
CA ALA A 51 -4.16 -13.37 9.01
C ALA A 51 -5.47 -13.76 8.31
N LEU A 52 -5.49 -14.88 7.59
CA LEU A 52 -6.70 -15.39 6.93
C LEU A 52 -7.75 -15.89 7.93
N ILE A 53 -7.31 -16.51 9.05
CA ILE A 53 -8.21 -17.07 10.07
C ILE A 53 -8.76 -15.95 10.98
N THR A 54 -7.88 -15.10 11.50
CA THR A 54 -8.22 -14.06 12.49
C THR A 54 -8.77 -12.80 11.85
N LYS A 55 -8.49 -12.56 10.56
CA LYS A 55 -8.70 -11.30 9.83
C LYS A 55 -7.97 -10.10 10.46
N GLU A 56 -6.96 -10.37 11.28
CA GLU A 56 -6.12 -9.43 11.97
C GLU A 56 -4.68 -9.52 11.45
N VAL A 57 -4.24 -8.52 10.67
CA VAL A 57 -2.94 -8.56 9.99
C VAL A 57 -1.79 -8.29 10.95
N TYR A 58 -1.90 -7.27 11.83
CA TYR A 58 -0.80 -6.86 12.68
C TYR A 58 -0.39 -7.92 13.69
N SER A 59 -1.35 -8.50 14.40
CA SER A 59 -1.09 -9.59 15.35
C SER A 59 -0.54 -10.83 14.66
N SER A 60 -1.03 -11.15 13.48
CA SER A 60 -0.58 -12.29 12.69
C SER A 60 0.85 -12.13 12.18
N LEU A 61 1.20 -10.95 11.68
CA LEU A 61 2.58 -10.62 11.29
C LEU A 61 3.53 -10.67 12.49
N PHE A 62 3.11 -10.13 13.65
CA PHE A 62 3.92 -10.20 14.86
C PHE A 62 4.22 -11.64 15.30
N VAL A 63 3.22 -12.53 15.24
CA VAL A 63 3.43 -13.95 15.51
C VAL A 63 4.38 -14.58 14.49
N GLY A 64 4.27 -14.25 13.21
CA GLY A 64 5.20 -14.69 12.18
C GLY A 64 6.64 -14.24 12.46
N ILE A 65 6.82 -12.98 12.88
CA ILE A 65 8.13 -12.44 13.29
C ILE A 65 8.69 -13.19 14.51
N LEU A 66 7.85 -13.48 15.52
CA LEU A 66 8.25 -14.27 16.68
C LEU A 66 8.74 -15.66 16.28
N VAL A 67 8.00 -16.35 15.40
CA VAL A 67 8.39 -17.68 14.90
C VAL A 67 9.71 -17.59 14.12
N GLY A 68 9.89 -16.57 13.30
CA GLY A 68 11.14 -16.32 12.57
C GLY A 68 12.32 -16.08 13.51
N GLY A 69 12.17 -15.24 14.51
CA GLY A 69 13.19 -14.98 15.54
C GLY A 69 13.53 -16.22 16.36
N MET A 70 12.54 -17.07 16.69
CA MET A 70 12.78 -18.35 17.35
C MET A 70 13.62 -19.31 16.49
N PHE A 71 13.34 -19.37 15.20
CA PHE A 71 14.10 -20.23 14.28
C PHE A 71 15.51 -19.68 14.05
N TYR A 72 15.66 -18.38 13.96
CA TYR A 72 16.96 -17.72 13.86
C TYR A 72 17.82 -18.01 15.08
N SER A 73 17.30 -17.82 16.29
CA SER A 73 18.03 -17.98 17.55
C SER A 73 18.16 -19.44 18.04
N GLY A 74 17.70 -20.44 17.26
CA GLY A 74 17.71 -21.83 17.65
C GLY A 74 16.86 -22.15 18.89
N PHE A 75 15.72 -21.49 19.05
CA PHE A 75 14.78 -21.58 20.18
C PHE A 75 15.33 -21.02 21.50
N SER A 76 16.38 -20.22 21.48
CA SER A 76 16.82 -19.45 22.65
C SER A 76 15.87 -18.29 22.91
N PHE A 77 15.30 -18.19 24.12
CA PHE A 77 14.39 -17.09 24.47
C PHE A 77 15.09 -15.73 24.42
N GLU A 78 16.26 -15.62 25.05
CA GLU A 78 17.05 -14.40 25.06
C GLU A 78 17.50 -14.02 23.65
N GLY A 79 18.02 -14.96 22.87
CA GLY A 79 18.41 -14.74 21.47
C GLY A 79 17.23 -14.30 20.61
N THR A 80 16.04 -14.88 20.80
CA THR A 80 14.82 -14.50 20.07
C THR A 80 14.44 -13.04 20.34
N ILE A 81 14.39 -12.65 21.61
CA ILE A 81 14.03 -11.28 22.00
C ILE A 81 15.07 -10.29 21.49
N THR A 82 16.36 -10.57 21.70
CA THR A 82 17.45 -9.70 21.26
C THR A 82 17.41 -9.50 19.74
N HIS A 83 17.29 -10.58 18.98
CA HIS A 83 17.23 -10.51 17.51
C HIS A 83 16.03 -9.71 17.02
N ILE A 84 14.83 -9.95 17.54
CA ILE A 84 13.63 -9.23 17.13
C ILE A 84 13.73 -7.74 17.44
N PHE A 85 14.18 -7.37 18.63
CA PHE A 85 14.20 -5.97 19.05
C PHE A 85 15.42 -5.24 18.51
N GLN A 86 16.62 -5.80 18.63
CA GLN A 86 17.84 -5.10 18.27
C GLN A 86 18.10 -5.11 16.77
N GLU A 87 18.08 -6.27 16.14
CA GLU A 87 18.35 -6.39 14.71
C GLU A 87 17.08 -6.11 13.87
N GLY A 88 15.93 -6.63 14.32
CA GLY A 88 14.66 -6.40 13.65
C GLY A 88 14.18 -4.96 13.80
N ILE A 89 13.68 -4.56 14.98
CA ILE A 89 13.02 -3.26 15.13
C ILE A 89 14.02 -2.10 15.08
N VAL A 90 15.06 -2.14 15.91
CA VAL A 90 16.04 -1.04 16.01
C VAL A 90 16.89 -0.98 14.74
N GLY A 91 17.36 -2.13 14.23
CA GLY A 91 18.15 -2.20 13.00
C GLY A 91 17.40 -1.64 11.81
N VAL A 92 16.15 -2.06 11.60
CA VAL A 92 15.30 -1.57 10.50
C VAL A 92 15.00 -0.07 10.64
N LEU A 93 14.71 0.41 11.85
CA LEU A 93 14.45 1.84 12.09
C LEU A 93 15.73 2.71 12.11
N SER A 94 16.91 2.11 12.18
CA SER A 94 18.20 2.82 12.06
C SER A 94 18.71 2.87 10.63
N ASP A 95 18.13 2.08 9.72
CA ASP A 95 18.47 2.09 8.32
C ASP A 95 17.88 3.32 7.62
N SER A 96 18.74 4.13 7.01
CA SER A 96 18.35 5.38 6.36
C SER A 96 17.36 5.19 5.21
N TYR A 97 17.42 4.05 4.52
CA TYR A 97 16.51 3.71 3.43
C TYR A 97 15.10 3.45 3.95
N ASN A 98 14.98 2.63 5.00
CA ASN A 98 13.68 2.33 5.61
C ASN A 98 13.04 3.57 6.24
N VAL A 99 13.84 4.40 6.93
CA VAL A 99 13.38 5.69 7.49
C VAL A 99 12.96 6.64 6.37
N GLY A 100 13.68 6.66 5.25
CA GLY A 100 13.30 7.42 4.06
C GLY A 100 11.93 7.05 3.53
N ILE A 101 11.62 5.75 3.45
CA ILE A 101 10.28 5.27 3.04
C ILE A 101 9.20 5.71 4.03
N LEU A 102 9.44 5.60 5.33
CA LEU A 102 8.47 6.05 6.35
C LEU A 102 8.18 7.54 6.25
N ILE A 103 9.21 8.38 6.09
CA ILE A 103 9.06 9.83 5.89
C ILE A 103 8.27 10.11 4.60
N PHE A 104 8.60 9.43 3.51
CA PHE A 104 7.89 9.54 2.23
C PHE A 104 6.38 9.25 2.40
N LEU A 105 6.01 8.15 3.07
CA LEU A 105 4.61 7.79 3.30
C LEU A 105 3.86 8.85 4.13
N VAL A 106 4.49 9.42 5.16
CA VAL A 106 3.88 10.49 5.97
C VAL A 106 3.66 11.76 5.15
N ILE A 107 4.65 12.17 4.36
CA ILE A 107 4.55 13.35 3.47
C ILE A 107 3.46 13.12 2.43
N LEU A 108 3.43 11.95 1.81
CA LEU A 108 2.45 11.57 0.81
C LEU A 108 1.02 11.57 1.37
N GLY A 109 0.79 10.93 2.52
CA GLY A 109 -0.49 10.95 3.20
C GLY A 109 -0.95 12.36 3.58
N THR A 110 -0.01 13.21 4.03
CA THR A 110 -0.27 14.63 4.32
C THR A 110 -0.71 15.37 3.05
N MET A 111 -0.03 15.15 1.94
CA MET A 111 -0.37 15.76 0.64
C MET A 111 -1.77 15.37 0.20
N VAL A 112 -2.14 14.08 0.28
CA VAL A 112 -3.49 13.60 -0.05
C VAL A 112 -4.54 14.24 0.86
N CYS A 113 -4.27 14.33 2.17
CA CYS A 113 -5.16 14.97 3.12
C CYS A 113 -5.38 16.45 2.77
N LEU A 114 -4.33 17.18 2.40
CA LEU A 114 -4.42 18.60 1.99
C LEU A 114 -5.19 18.77 0.69
N MET A 115 -4.99 17.91 -0.32
CA MET A 115 -5.74 17.94 -1.58
C MET A 115 -7.24 17.70 -1.34
N ASN A 116 -7.59 16.76 -0.46
CA ASN A 116 -8.98 16.50 -0.09
C ASN A 116 -9.58 17.69 0.68
N LYS A 117 -8.87 18.27 1.64
CA LYS A 117 -9.32 19.47 2.36
C LYS A 117 -9.45 20.70 1.48
N ALA A 118 -8.61 20.84 0.44
CA ALA A 118 -8.72 21.89 -0.55
C ALA A 118 -9.96 21.73 -1.47
N GLY A 119 -10.64 20.58 -1.40
CA GLY A 119 -11.80 20.28 -2.24
C GLY A 119 -11.44 19.89 -3.67
N GLY A 120 -10.17 19.63 -3.97
CA GLY A 120 -9.70 19.27 -5.31
C GLY A 120 -10.32 17.97 -5.81
N SER A 121 -10.41 16.95 -4.96
CA SER A 121 -11.02 15.65 -5.28
C SER A 121 -12.51 15.78 -5.60
N THR A 122 -13.25 16.56 -4.82
CA THR A 122 -14.68 16.83 -5.04
C THR A 122 -14.91 17.57 -6.34
N ALA A 123 -14.14 18.64 -6.59
CA ALA A 123 -14.25 19.43 -7.83
C ALA A 123 -13.92 18.61 -9.09
N PHE A 124 -12.92 17.72 -9.01
CA PHE A 124 -12.62 16.79 -10.11
C PHE A 124 -13.75 15.78 -10.29
N GLY A 125 -14.28 15.22 -9.19
CA GLY A 125 -15.41 14.30 -9.23
C GLY A 125 -16.66 14.91 -9.89
N GLU A 126 -17.01 16.16 -9.57
CA GLU A 126 -18.10 16.91 -10.20
C GLU A 126 -17.84 17.14 -11.70
N TRP A 127 -16.63 17.57 -12.06
CA TRP A 127 -16.23 17.75 -13.45
C TRP A 127 -16.30 16.42 -14.22
N ALA A 128 -15.75 15.34 -13.68
CA ALA A 128 -15.76 14.02 -14.30
C ALA A 128 -17.20 13.47 -14.43
N SER A 129 -18.06 13.64 -13.41
CA SER A 129 -19.46 13.22 -13.43
C SER A 129 -20.26 13.94 -14.51
N SER A 130 -19.92 15.19 -14.82
CA SER A 130 -20.56 15.96 -15.90
C SER A 130 -20.20 15.44 -17.30
N HIS A 131 -19.01 14.86 -17.46
CA HIS A 131 -18.48 14.38 -18.74
C HIS A 131 -18.66 12.87 -18.92
N ILE A 132 -18.60 12.09 -17.84
CA ILE A 132 -18.72 10.64 -17.86
C ILE A 132 -20.17 10.25 -17.59
N LYS A 133 -20.89 9.88 -18.62
CA LYS A 133 -22.34 9.59 -18.58
C LYS A 133 -22.66 8.09 -18.69
N SER A 134 -21.68 7.23 -18.57
CA SER A 134 -21.90 5.79 -18.68
C SER A 134 -21.14 5.01 -17.61
N ARG A 135 -21.76 3.92 -17.18
CA ARG A 135 -21.19 2.99 -16.21
C ARG A 135 -19.85 2.39 -16.65
N VAL A 136 -19.75 2.02 -17.92
CA VAL A 136 -18.50 1.53 -18.53
C VAL A 136 -17.46 2.65 -18.58
N GLY A 137 -17.88 3.88 -18.93
CA GLY A 137 -17.01 5.05 -18.94
C GLY A 137 -16.43 5.37 -17.57
N ALA A 138 -17.23 5.29 -16.50
CA ALA A 138 -16.75 5.52 -15.13
C ALA A 138 -15.70 4.48 -14.72
N GLN A 139 -15.92 3.20 -15.03
CA GLN A 139 -14.97 2.13 -14.73
C GLN A 139 -13.67 2.26 -15.55
N LEU A 140 -13.78 2.55 -16.85
CA LEU A 140 -12.59 2.78 -17.69
C LEU A 140 -11.81 4.02 -17.27
N ALA A 141 -12.50 5.11 -16.89
CA ALA A 141 -11.84 6.31 -16.37
C ALA A 141 -11.10 6.01 -15.05
N THR A 142 -11.67 5.15 -14.19
CA THR A 142 -10.99 4.68 -12.97
C THR A 142 -9.71 3.93 -13.32
N ILE A 143 -9.77 2.99 -14.28
CA ILE A 143 -8.60 2.23 -14.72
C ILE A 143 -7.54 3.17 -15.32
N VAL A 144 -7.95 4.09 -16.21
CA VAL A 144 -7.01 5.05 -16.83
C VAL A 144 -6.33 5.92 -15.77
N LEU A 145 -7.09 6.44 -14.81
CA LEU A 145 -6.54 7.25 -13.73
C LEU A 145 -5.57 6.42 -12.86
N GLY A 146 -5.94 5.17 -12.55
CA GLY A 146 -5.06 4.25 -11.83
C GLY A 146 -3.76 3.95 -12.57
N VAL A 147 -3.81 3.80 -13.89
CA VAL A 147 -2.60 3.64 -14.73
C VAL A 147 -1.75 4.91 -14.77
N LEU A 148 -2.35 6.09 -14.77
CA LEU A 148 -1.63 7.35 -14.79
C LEU A 148 -0.91 7.67 -13.48
N ILE A 149 -1.44 7.16 -12.35
CA ILE A 149 -0.83 7.34 -11.02
C ILE A 149 0.00 6.10 -10.67
N PHE A 150 1.11 5.90 -11.37
CA PHE A 150 1.94 4.69 -11.28
C PHE A 150 3.11 4.79 -10.30
N ILE A 151 3.30 5.92 -9.63
CA ILE A 151 4.50 6.20 -8.82
C ILE A 151 4.51 5.34 -7.55
N ASP A 152 3.34 5.24 -6.89
CA ASP A 152 3.19 4.52 -5.63
C ASP A 152 1.77 3.95 -5.51
N ASP A 153 1.64 2.71 -5.04
CA ASP A 153 0.37 2.01 -4.95
C ASP A 153 -0.55 2.55 -3.85
N TYR A 154 -0.01 2.97 -2.71
CA TYR A 154 -0.80 3.62 -1.65
C TYR A 154 -1.35 4.97 -2.10
N PHE A 155 -0.51 5.76 -2.76
CA PHE A 155 -0.94 7.03 -3.34
C PHE A 155 -1.99 6.83 -4.42
N ASN A 156 -1.82 5.83 -5.27
CA ASN A 156 -2.80 5.43 -6.26
C ASN A 156 -4.14 5.11 -5.59
N CYS A 157 -4.15 4.16 -4.63
CA CYS A 157 -5.38 3.76 -3.93
C CYS A 157 -6.12 4.93 -3.29
N LEU A 158 -5.42 5.78 -2.55
CA LEU A 158 -6.01 6.92 -1.86
C LEU A 158 -6.54 7.98 -2.82
N THR A 159 -5.77 8.31 -3.85
CA THR A 159 -6.13 9.38 -4.79
C THR A 159 -7.22 8.93 -5.75
N VAL A 160 -7.05 7.78 -6.41
CA VAL A 160 -8.07 7.26 -7.34
C VAL A 160 -9.37 6.97 -6.59
N GLY A 161 -9.28 6.42 -5.37
CA GLY A 161 -10.42 6.16 -4.52
C GLY A 161 -11.23 7.42 -4.20
N SER A 162 -10.57 8.46 -3.71
CA SER A 162 -11.24 9.72 -3.36
C SER A 162 -11.83 10.44 -4.58
N VAL A 163 -11.11 10.43 -5.70
CA VAL A 163 -11.48 11.14 -6.94
C VAL A 163 -12.60 10.43 -7.69
N MET A 164 -12.52 9.11 -7.84
CA MET A 164 -13.47 8.35 -8.67
C MET A 164 -14.72 7.92 -7.93
N ARG A 165 -14.73 7.99 -6.60
CA ARG A 165 -15.88 7.65 -5.77
C ARG A 165 -17.16 8.40 -6.19
N PRO A 166 -17.21 9.73 -6.24
CA PRO A 166 -18.43 10.44 -6.66
C PRO A 166 -18.81 10.13 -8.12
N VAL A 167 -17.85 9.88 -9.00
CA VAL A 167 -18.10 9.53 -10.40
C VAL A 167 -18.76 8.16 -10.53
N THR A 168 -18.23 7.16 -9.83
CA THR A 168 -18.74 5.78 -9.84
C THR A 168 -20.10 5.67 -9.16
N ASP A 169 -20.32 6.41 -8.07
CA ASP A 169 -21.60 6.46 -7.38
C ASP A 169 -22.69 7.05 -8.28
N ALA A 170 -22.42 8.17 -8.95
CA ALA A 170 -23.34 8.79 -9.90
C ALA A 170 -23.73 7.86 -11.07
N GLN A 171 -22.88 6.87 -11.38
CA GLN A 171 -23.14 5.89 -12.44
C GLN A 171 -23.60 4.52 -11.91
N ASN A 172 -23.99 4.44 -10.62
CA ASN A 172 -24.45 3.21 -9.96
C ASN A 172 -23.46 2.04 -10.09
N VAL A 173 -22.15 2.28 -10.02
CA VAL A 173 -21.12 1.25 -9.89
C VAL A 173 -20.99 0.93 -8.40
N SER A 174 -20.92 -0.36 -8.03
CA SER A 174 -20.82 -0.74 -6.62
C SER A 174 -19.49 -0.29 -5.99
N ARG A 175 -19.53 0.00 -4.70
CA ARG A 175 -18.31 0.31 -3.91
C ARG A 175 -17.31 -0.83 -3.94
N ALA A 176 -17.80 -2.08 -3.94
CA ALA A 176 -16.96 -3.26 -4.09
C ALA A 176 -16.25 -3.30 -5.45
N LYS A 177 -16.93 -2.92 -6.53
CA LYS A 177 -16.33 -2.84 -7.87
C LYS A 177 -15.28 -1.73 -7.94
N LEU A 178 -15.58 -0.56 -7.38
CA LEU A 178 -14.62 0.53 -7.29
C LEU A 178 -13.36 0.08 -6.54
N ALA A 179 -13.51 -0.52 -5.37
CA ALA A 179 -12.40 -1.04 -4.58
C ALA A 179 -11.57 -2.07 -5.37
N TYR A 180 -12.22 -2.99 -6.09
CA TYR A 180 -11.54 -3.94 -6.96
C TYR A 180 -10.74 -3.26 -8.08
N LEU A 181 -11.32 -2.27 -8.76
CA LEU A 181 -10.62 -1.55 -9.84
C LEU A 181 -9.41 -0.79 -9.32
N ILE A 182 -9.50 -0.19 -8.15
CA ILE A 182 -8.40 0.53 -7.51
C ILE A 182 -7.29 -0.45 -7.12
N ASP A 183 -7.62 -1.50 -6.38
CA ASP A 183 -6.66 -2.50 -5.92
C ASP A 183 -5.97 -3.20 -7.10
N ALA A 184 -6.75 -3.61 -8.11
CA ALA A 184 -6.23 -4.29 -9.28
C ALA A 184 -5.45 -3.39 -10.27
N THR A 185 -5.51 -2.06 -10.13
CA THR A 185 -4.63 -1.12 -10.88
C THR A 185 -3.42 -0.69 -10.05
N ALA A 186 -3.55 -0.49 -8.76
CA ALA A 186 -2.51 0.11 -7.95
C ALA A 186 -1.21 -0.70 -7.97
N ALA A 187 -1.16 -1.86 -7.34
CA ALA A 187 0.05 -2.67 -7.28
C ALA A 187 0.49 -3.23 -8.65
N PRO A 188 -0.42 -3.78 -9.50
CA PRO A 188 -0.02 -4.28 -10.82
C PRO A 188 0.60 -3.22 -11.74
N VAL A 189 0.11 -1.98 -11.69
CA VAL A 189 0.69 -0.90 -12.51
C VAL A 189 2.04 -0.46 -11.93
N CYS A 190 2.14 -0.27 -10.62
CA CYS A 190 3.38 0.16 -9.98
C CYS A 190 4.54 -0.85 -10.18
N ILE A 191 4.24 -2.16 -10.15
CA ILE A 191 5.29 -3.20 -10.30
C ILE A 191 5.78 -3.38 -11.74
N ILE A 192 5.09 -2.83 -12.73
CA ILE A 192 5.56 -2.81 -14.13
C ILE A 192 5.98 -1.42 -14.59
N ALA A 193 5.83 -0.41 -13.75
CA ALA A 193 6.28 0.94 -14.03
C ALA A 193 7.77 1.07 -13.67
N PRO A 194 8.64 1.47 -14.62
CA PRO A 194 10.09 1.58 -14.36
C PRO A 194 10.43 2.67 -13.33
N ILE A 195 9.53 3.64 -13.16
CA ILE A 195 9.68 4.76 -12.24
C ILE A 195 8.60 4.65 -11.17
N SER A 196 8.80 3.80 -10.17
CA SER A 196 7.84 3.59 -9.10
C SER A 196 8.53 3.29 -7.76
N SER A 197 7.79 3.39 -6.66
CA SER A 197 8.26 2.96 -5.34
C SER A 197 8.67 1.48 -5.32
N TRP A 198 7.99 0.63 -6.09
CA TRP A 198 8.34 -0.78 -6.24
C TRP A 198 9.63 -1.00 -7.01
N ALA A 199 9.88 -0.23 -8.07
CA ALA A 199 11.16 -0.28 -8.77
C ALA A 199 12.31 0.06 -7.80
N ALA A 200 12.17 1.14 -7.04
CA ALA A 200 13.15 1.52 -6.03
C ALA A 200 13.37 0.43 -4.96
N ALA A 201 12.29 -0.15 -4.42
CA ALA A 201 12.37 -1.19 -3.40
C ALA A 201 13.04 -2.47 -3.90
N VAL A 202 12.65 -2.97 -5.09
CA VAL A 202 13.14 -4.24 -5.63
C VAL A 202 14.59 -4.15 -6.09
N THR A 203 15.02 -3.00 -6.61
CA THR A 203 16.43 -2.80 -7.02
C THR A 203 17.40 -2.92 -5.86
N GLY A 204 16.97 -2.58 -4.63
CA GLY A 204 17.78 -2.71 -3.42
C GLY A 204 18.01 -4.15 -2.95
N PHE A 205 17.27 -5.13 -3.45
CA PHE A 205 17.43 -6.55 -3.06
C PHE A 205 18.49 -7.30 -3.87
N VAL A 206 19.02 -6.71 -4.92
CA VAL A 206 19.99 -7.36 -5.82
C VAL A 206 21.41 -6.94 -5.43
N GLU A 207 22.21 -7.90 -5.03
CA GLU A 207 23.63 -7.71 -4.73
C GLU A 207 24.49 -8.14 -5.93
N GLY A 208 25.49 -7.32 -6.27
CA GLY A 208 26.49 -7.66 -7.28
C GLY A 208 26.11 -7.41 -8.74
N GLU A 209 24.86 -7.06 -9.02
CA GLU A 209 24.39 -6.67 -10.37
C GLU A 209 23.58 -5.37 -10.31
N ASP A 210 23.36 -4.73 -11.47
CA ASP A 210 22.47 -3.57 -11.55
C ASP A 210 21.00 -4.00 -11.39
N GLY A 211 20.47 -3.83 -10.18
CA GLY A 211 19.10 -4.20 -9.80
C GLY A 211 18.05 -3.50 -10.67
N PHE A 212 18.30 -2.26 -11.12
CA PHE A 212 17.37 -1.55 -12.00
C PHE A 212 17.28 -2.22 -13.38
N SER A 213 18.41 -2.61 -13.96
CA SER A 213 18.42 -3.34 -15.24
C SER A 213 17.69 -4.68 -15.14
N ILE A 214 17.85 -5.40 -14.03
CA ILE A 214 17.15 -6.65 -13.77
C ILE A 214 15.65 -6.39 -13.65
N PHE A 215 15.23 -5.36 -12.90
CA PHE A 215 13.83 -4.98 -12.77
C PHE A 215 13.19 -4.71 -14.14
N ILE A 216 13.82 -3.89 -14.98
CA ILE A 216 13.32 -3.59 -16.34
C ILE A 216 13.15 -4.86 -17.17
N ARG A 217 14.14 -5.77 -17.12
CA ARG A 217 14.08 -7.05 -17.85
C ARG A 217 12.97 -7.96 -17.32
N ALA A 218 12.61 -7.87 -16.05
CA ALA A 218 11.57 -8.68 -15.43
C ALA A 218 10.14 -8.20 -15.77
N ILE A 219 9.95 -6.93 -16.16
CA ILE A 219 8.62 -6.36 -16.45
C ILE A 219 7.80 -7.23 -17.42
N PRO A 220 8.30 -7.65 -18.60
CA PRO A 220 7.49 -8.44 -19.54
C PRO A 220 7.17 -9.86 -19.04
N TYR A 221 7.85 -10.34 -18.01
CA TYR A 221 7.60 -11.64 -17.38
C TYR A 221 6.66 -11.54 -16.17
N ASN A 222 6.25 -10.34 -15.79
CA ASN A 222 5.25 -10.14 -14.74
C ASN A 222 3.84 -10.39 -15.29
N PHE A 223 3.54 -11.67 -15.57
CA PHE A 223 2.28 -12.08 -16.16
C PHE A 223 1.07 -11.70 -15.31
N TYR A 224 1.21 -11.72 -13.99
CA TYR A 224 0.12 -11.31 -13.10
C TYR A 224 -0.33 -9.86 -13.39
N ALA A 225 0.61 -8.92 -13.38
CA ALA A 225 0.30 -7.51 -13.61
C ALA A 225 -0.33 -7.28 -14.99
N VAL A 226 0.29 -7.82 -16.04
CA VAL A 226 -0.17 -7.66 -17.43
C VAL A 226 -1.56 -8.29 -17.62
N LEU A 227 -1.74 -9.54 -17.18
CA LEU A 227 -3.01 -10.25 -17.33
C LEU A 227 -4.13 -9.64 -16.48
N THR A 228 -3.83 -9.12 -15.29
CA THR A 228 -4.82 -8.45 -14.44
C THR A 228 -5.37 -7.20 -15.12
N ILE A 229 -4.50 -6.36 -15.70
CA ILE A 229 -4.93 -5.16 -16.42
C ILE A 229 -5.77 -5.53 -17.64
N VAL A 230 -5.31 -6.50 -18.44
CA VAL A 230 -6.05 -6.98 -19.61
C VAL A 230 -7.41 -7.54 -19.19
N MET A 231 -7.47 -8.38 -18.15
CA MET A 231 -8.70 -8.97 -17.63
C MET A 231 -9.68 -7.90 -17.15
N MET A 232 -9.22 -6.88 -16.42
CA MET A 232 -10.07 -5.79 -15.97
C MET A 232 -10.71 -5.04 -17.12
N ILE A 233 -9.91 -4.64 -18.13
CA ILE A 233 -10.40 -3.93 -19.30
C ILE A 233 -11.40 -4.82 -20.06
N ALA A 234 -11.06 -6.10 -20.26
CA ALA A 234 -11.93 -7.05 -20.94
C ALA A 234 -13.28 -7.22 -20.23
N MET A 235 -13.28 -7.42 -18.90
CA MET A 235 -14.51 -7.56 -18.11
C MET A 235 -15.39 -6.32 -18.19
N VAL A 236 -14.78 -5.13 -18.07
CA VAL A 236 -15.52 -3.85 -18.15
C VAL A 236 -16.13 -3.67 -19.55
N MET A 237 -15.36 -3.95 -20.60
CA MET A 237 -15.83 -3.82 -21.99
C MET A 237 -16.92 -4.84 -22.34
N MET A 238 -16.77 -6.09 -21.92
CA MET A 238 -17.75 -7.16 -22.13
C MET A 238 -18.95 -7.06 -21.18
N LYS A 239 -18.91 -6.18 -20.15
CA LYS A 239 -19.94 -6.03 -19.11
C LYS A 239 -20.21 -7.34 -18.36
N VAL A 240 -19.18 -8.15 -18.16
CA VAL A 240 -19.27 -9.46 -17.49
C VAL A 240 -18.87 -9.29 -16.04
N GLU A 241 -19.72 -9.82 -15.16
CA GLU A 241 -19.46 -9.89 -13.72
C GLU A 241 -19.64 -11.33 -13.27
N TYR A 242 -18.80 -11.79 -12.35
CA TYR A 242 -18.85 -13.17 -11.84
C TYR A 242 -18.69 -13.23 -10.33
N GLY A 243 -19.06 -14.37 -9.73
CA GLY A 243 -18.94 -14.62 -8.32
C GLY A 243 -19.66 -13.58 -7.45
N PRO A 244 -19.13 -13.25 -6.25
CA PRO A 244 -19.74 -12.27 -5.35
C PRO A 244 -19.89 -10.88 -5.97
N MET A 245 -18.98 -10.47 -6.85
CA MET A 245 -19.01 -9.16 -7.50
C MET A 245 -20.32 -8.95 -8.30
N LYS A 246 -20.85 -10.01 -8.91
CA LYS A 246 -22.12 -9.95 -9.65
C LYS A 246 -23.27 -9.50 -8.75
N LEU A 247 -23.33 -10.00 -7.51
CA LEU A 247 -24.35 -9.60 -6.54
C LEU A 247 -24.27 -8.09 -6.23
N HIS A 248 -23.06 -7.61 -5.95
CA HIS A 248 -22.83 -6.20 -5.66
C HIS A 248 -23.23 -5.30 -6.85
N GLU A 249 -22.84 -5.71 -8.04
CA GLU A 249 -23.14 -4.95 -9.24
C GLU A 249 -24.63 -4.98 -9.63
N ASP A 250 -25.31 -6.11 -9.43
CA ASP A 250 -26.75 -6.20 -9.69
C ASP A 250 -27.58 -5.38 -8.67
N ASN A 251 -27.12 -5.27 -7.42
CA ASN A 251 -27.73 -4.39 -6.43
C ASN A 251 -27.44 -2.91 -6.73
N ALA A 252 -26.23 -2.58 -7.14
CA ALA A 252 -25.86 -1.23 -7.54
C ALA A 252 -26.70 -0.71 -8.72
N LYS A 253 -27.03 -1.57 -9.69
CA LYS A 253 -27.96 -1.23 -10.79
C LYS A 253 -29.36 -0.87 -10.30
N LYS A 254 -29.76 -1.36 -9.10
CA LYS A 254 -31.04 -1.05 -8.45
C LYS A 254 -30.95 0.15 -7.53
N GLY A 255 -29.77 0.78 -7.40
CA GLY A 255 -29.51 1.93 -6.55
C GLY A 255 -28.85 1.62 -5.20
N ASP A 256 -28.61 0.34 -4.85
CA ASP A 256 -27.86 -0.02 -3.65
C ASP A 256 -26.39 -0.30 -3.97
N ILE A 257 -25.57 0.72 -3.85
CA ILE A 257 -24.14 0.65 -4.17
C ILE A 257 -23.29 -0.08 -3.09
N TYR A 258 -23.87 -0.33 -1.91
CA TYR A 258 -23.17 -0.97 -0.78
C TYR A 258 -23.43 -2.46 -0.68
N THR A 259 -24.64 -2.93 -0.94
CA THR A 259 -25.11 -4.32 -0.80
C THR A 259 -25.15 -4.83 0.63
N THR A 260 -24.25 -4.36 1.51
CA THR A 260 -24.15 -4.80 2.91
C THR A 260 -24.91 -3.87 3.85
N PRO A 261 -25.60 -4.39 4.89
CA PRO A 261 -26.35 -3.56 5.85
C PRO A 261 -25.47 -2.53 6.59
N ASP A 262 -24.23 -2.89 6.85
CA ASP A 262 -23.29 -2.07 7.62
C ASP A 262 -22.84 -0.81 6.87
N ARG A 263 -23.09 -0.71 5.57
CA ARG A 263 -22.73 0.42 4.70
C ARG A 263 -21.37 1.02 5.07
N PRO A 264 -20.28 0.25 4.99
CA PRO A 264 -18.98 0.68 5.45
C PRO A 264 -18.59 2.01 4.74
N TYR A 265 -18.09 2.96 5.54
CA TYR A 265 -17.68 4.29 5.07
C TYR A 265 -18.80 5.17 4.50
N ALA A 266 -20.08 4.89 4.75
CA ALA A 266 -21.17 5.76 4.34
C ALA A 266 -21.06 7.15 4.99
N ASN A 267 -20.67 7.20 6.26
CA ASN A 267 -20.53 8.44 7.03
C ASN A 267 -19.24 9.23 6.72
N ALA A 268 -18.29 8.65 6.01
CA ALA A 268 -17.07 9.37 5.60
C ALA A 268 -17.36 10.51 4.60
N GLU A 269 -18.58 10.61 4.10
CA GLU A 269 -19.03 11.70 3.24
C GLU A 269 -19.39 12.96 4.04
N GLU A 270 -19.83 12.81 5.30
CA GLU A 270 -20.22 13.94 6.16
C GLU A 270 -19.02 14.77 6.63
N GLU A 271 -17.83 14.15 6.79
CA GLU A 271 -16.62 14.84 7.23
C GLU A 271 -15.91 15.65 6.13
N THR A 272 -16.23 15.42 4.85
CA THR A 272 -15.57 16.09 3.71
C THR A 272 -16.34 17.27 3.13
N VAL A 273 -17.57 17.50 3.57
CA VAL A 273 -18.40 18.63 3.10
C VAL A 273 -18.19 19.85 4.01
N ASP A 274 -16.98 20.31 4.12
CA ASP A 274 -16.77 21.71 4.47
C ASP A 274 -16.78 22.53 3.17
N ASN A 275 -17.45 23.70 3.19
CA ASN A 275 -17.79 24.58 2.08
C ASN A 275 -16.59 25.11 1.24
N CYS A 276 -15.58 24.30 1.01
CA CYS A 276 -14.44 24.66 0.18
C CYS A 276 -14.81 24.56 -1.29
N LYS A 277 -14.88 25.70 -1.97
CA LYS A 277 -14.98 25.80 -3.43
C LYS A 277 -13.64 25.37 -4.06
N GLY A 278 -13.31 24.09 -3.99
CA GLY A 278 -12.14 23.52 -4.64
C GLY A 278 -12.19 23.67 -6.16
N LYS A 279 -11.04 23.65 -6.79
CA LYS A 279 -10.90 23.63 -8.24
C LYS A 279 -10.23 22.32 -8.65
N VAL A 280 -10.51 21.85 -9.86
CA VAL A 280 -9.83 20.68 -10.44
C VAL A 280 -8.31 20.83 -10.40
N MET A 281 -7.79 22.04 -10.51
CA MET A 281 -6.36 22.34 -10.44
C MET A 281 -5.75 22.07 -9.05
N ASP A 282 -6.54 22.12 -7.99
CA ASP A 282 -6.07 21.85 -6.62
C ASP A 282 -5.75 20.36 -6.42
N LEU A 283 -6.27 19.49 -7.29
CA LEU A 283 -5.88 18.09 -7.39
C LEU A 283 -4.74 17.88 -8.41
N LEU A 284 -4.86 18.45 -9.61
CA LEU A 284 -3.92 18.16 -10.71
C LEU A 284 -2.52 18.73 -10.47
N ILE A 285 -2.40 19.96 -9.94
CA ILE A 285 -1.10 20.60 -9.74
C ILE A 285 -0.22 19.80 -8.78
N PRO A 286 -0.67 19.39 -7.58
CA PRO A 286 0.16 18.59 -6.69
C PRO A 286 0.60 17.25 -7.30
N ILE A 287 -0.29 16.55 -8.01
CA ILE A 287 0.02 15.26 -8.66
C ILE A 287 1.08 15.45 -9.76
N ILE A 288 0.88 16.41 -10.66
CA ILE A 288 1.82 16.69 -11.74
C ILE A 288 3.18 17.14 -11.18
N SER A 289 3.16 18.02 -10.16
CA SER A 289 4.38 18.47 -9.49
C SER A 289 5.12 17.30 -8.84
N LEU A 290 4.42 16.39 -8.17
CA LEU A 290 5.01 15.20 -7.58
C LEU A 290 5.69 14.34 -8.66
N ILE A 291 5.00 14.04 -9.77
CA ILE A 291 5.55 13.26 -10.88
C ILE A 291 6.82 13.92 -11.41
N ILE A 292 6.79 15.22 -11.69
CA ILE A 292 7.95 15.96 -12.20
C ILE A 292 9.10 15.91 -11.20
N CYS A 293 8.85 16.19 -9.92
CA CYS A 293 9.89 16.17 -8.89
C CYS A 293 10.48 14.76 -8.70
N CYS A 294 9.67 13.71 -8.75
CA CYS A 294 10.15 12.34 -8.68
C CYS A 294 11.06 12.00 -9.87
N VAL A 295 10.64 12.32 -11.09
CA VAL A 295 11.44 12.08 -12.30
C VAL A 295 12.77 12.84 -12.23
N ILE A 296 12.74 14.12 -11.88
CA ILE A 296 13.96 14.93 -11.73
C ILE A 296 14.86 14.37 -10.64
N GLY A 297 14.26 14.02 -9.48
CA GLY A 297 15.01 13.43 -8.37
C GLY A 297 15.70 12.12 -8.75
N MET A 298 15.01 11.24 -9.46
CA MET A 298 15.57 9.96 -9.92
C MET A 298 16.70 10.16 -10.93
N ILE A 299 16.55 11.08 -11.88
CA ILE A 299 17.62 11.43 -12.83
C ILE A 299 18.83 11.98 -12.06
N TYR A 300 18.61 12.87 -11.11
CA TYR A 300 19.69 13.50 -10.34
C TYR A 300 20.43 12.50 -9.43
N THR A 301 19.70 11.60 -8.76
CA THR A 301 20.29 10.61 -7.84
C THR A 301 20.79 9.35 -8.55
N GLY A 302 20.16 8.97 -9.65
CA GLY A 302 20.53 7.79 -10.45
C GLY A 302 21.72 7.99 -11.38
N GLY A 303 22.21 9.23 -11.57
CA GLY A 303 23.37 9.52 -12.39
C GLY A 303 23.13 9.38 -13.90
N PHE A 304 21.88 9.59 -14.35
CA PHE A 304 21.52 9.60 -15.78
C PHE A 304 21.81 10.97 -16.41
#